data_bd23da4a0c2065fc1585fb8e8ae94436
#
_entry.id   bd23da4a0c2065fc1585fb8e8ae94436
#
_cell.length_a   1.000
_cell.length_b   1.000
_cell.length_c   1.000
_cell.angle_alpha   90.00
_cell.angle_beta   90.00
_cell.angle_gamma   90.00
#
_symmetry.space_group_name_H-M   'P 1'
#
loop_
_entity.id
_entity.type
_entity.pdbx_description
1 polymer ?
#
loop_
_entity_poly.entity_id
_entity_poly.type
_entity_poly.pdbx_seq_one_letter_code
_entity_poly.pdbx_strand_id
1 'polypeptide(L)'
;MEDLTRQKVVHDYAAAWQTLAAGLEQNRADLLNGYFTGVAKKEFTETVAEQGASGIHRHYIDHGHTLEAVFYSPDGGVIQLQDSTEYEVQIFDGSRLLHGEKVSARFLVLMTPTADRWMVRLLQSVPAS
;
A
#
# COMPACT_ATOMS: atom_id res chain seq x y z
N MET A 1 4.14 0.26 -22.21
CA MET A 1 3.51 1.31 -21.37
C MET A 1 4.16 2.64 -21.66
N GLU A 2 3.35 3.64 -21.92
CA GLU A 2 3.84 4.99 -22.19
C GLU A 2 4.53 5.60 -20.97
N ASP A 3 5.49 6.49 -21.21
CA ASP A 3 6.24 7.14 -20.12
C ASP A 3 5.33 7.96 -19.21
N LEU A 4 4.35 8.68 -19.76
CA LEU A 4 3.42 9.47 -18.95
C LEU A 4 2.57 8.57 -18.06
N THR A 5 2.10 7.44 -18.59
CA THR A 5 1.33 6.47 -17.80
C THR A 5 2.19 5.88 -16.68
N ARG A 6 3.44 5.54 -17.00
CA ARG A 6 4.38 5.02 -15.99
C ARG A 6 4.61 6.02 -14.87
N GLN A 7 4.87 7.29 -15.21
CA GLN A 7 5.08 8.34 -14.22
C GLN A 7 3.87 8.51 -13.32
N LYS A 8 2.68 8.47 -13.91
CA LYS A 8 1.44 8.60 -13.14
C LYS A 8 1.19 7.41 -12.23
N VAL A 9 1.43 6.20 -12.71
CA VAL A 9 1.31 4.98 -11.91
C VAL A 9 2.28 5.03 -10.71
N VAL A 10 3.53 5.38 -10.95
CA VAL A 10 4.54 5.49 -9.88
C VAL A 10 4.15 6.54 -8.85
N HIS A 11 3.70 7.70 -9.33
CA HIS A 11 3.24 8.78 -8.45
C HIS A 11 2.06 8.33 -7.59
N ASP A 12 1.05 7.71 -8.20
CA ASP A 12 -0.17 7.31 -7.49
C ASP A 12 0.10 6.15 -6.53
N TYR A 13 1.00 5.25 -6.89
CA TYR A 13 1.41 4.17 -5.98
C TYR A 13 2.14 4.72 -4.74
N ALA A 14 3.03 5.68 -4.93
CA ALA A 14 3.71 6.32 -3.80
C ALA A 14 2.70 7.03 -2.88
N ALA A 15 1.73 7.72 -3.47
CA ALA A 15 0.66 8.38 -2.71
C ALA A 15 -0.20 7.35 -1.97
N ALA A 16 -0.45 6.19 -2.57
CA ALA A 16 -1.20 5.11 -1.92
C ALA A 16 -0.49 4.64 -0.64
N TRP A 17 0.83 4.43 -0.69
CA TRP A 17 1.59 4.05 0.50
C TRP A 17 1.53 5.11 1.60
N GLN A 18 1.57 6.39 1.22
CA GLN A 18 1.45 7.49 2.19
C GLN A 18 0.09 7.47 2.88
N THR A 19 -0.99 7.25 2.12
CA THR A 19 -2.33 7.17 2.72
C THR A 19 -2.51 5.92 3.56
N LEU A 20 -1.92 4.79 3.15
CA LEU A 20 -1.95 3.57 3.94
C LEU A 20 -1.24 3.78 5.28
N ALA A 21 -0.04 4.35 5.25
CA ALA A 21 0.70 4.64 6.47
C ALA A 21 -0.09 5.55 7.41
N ALA A 22 -0.70 6.61 6.87
CA ALA A 22 -1.52 7.52 7.67
C ALA A 22 -2.77 6.83 8.23
N GLY A 23 -3.43 5.99 7.44
CA GLY A 23 -4.61 5.24 7.87
C GLY A 23 -4.32 4.28 9.02
N LEU A 24 -3.18 3.58 8.94
CA LEU A 24 -2.76 2.65 9.98
C LEU A 24 -2.27 3.36 11.24
N GLU A 25 -1.65 4.52 11.10
CA GLU A 25 -1.20 5.31 12.25
C GLU A 25 -2.35 5.95 13.00
N GLN A 26 -3.34 6.46 12.29
CA GLN A 26 -4.47 7.18 12.86
C GLN A 26 -5.69 6.30 13.11
N ASN A 27 -5.66 5.03 12.71
CA ASN A 27 -6.80 4.10 12.74
C ASN A 27 -8.01 4.67 12.00
N ARG A 28 -7.76 5.21 10.81
CA ARG A 28 -8.79 5.85 9.98
C ARG A 28 -8.87 5.16 8.62
N ALA A 29 -9.86 4.30 8.46
CA ALA A 29 -10.10 3.59 7.20
C ALA A 29 -10.55 4.53 6.07
N ASP A 30 -11.17 5.66 6.38
CA ASP A 30 -11.61 6.63 5.39
C ASP A 30 -10.44 7.23 4.56
N LEU A 31 -9.23 7.26 5.13
CA LEU A 31 -8.06 7.74 4.41
C LEU A 31 -7.68 6.83 3.24
N LEU A 32 -8.14 5.58 3.22
CA LEU A 32 -7.84 4.63 2.14
C LEU A 32 -8.66 4.90 0.88
N ASN A 33 -9.79 5.59 0.99
CA ASN A 33 -10.79 5.68 -0.08
C ASN A 33 -10.25 6.31 -1.38
N GLY A 34 -9.26 7.18 -1.31
CA GLY A 34 -8.73 7.85 -2.47
C GLY A 34 -7.78 7.03 -3.32
N TYR A 35 -7.15 6.00 -2.76
CA TYR A 35 -6.09 5.24 -3.44
C TYR A 35 -6.25 3.73 -3.39
N PHE A 36 -7.22 3.22 -2.64
CA PHE A 36 -7.44 1.79 -2.50
C PHE A 36 -8.86 1.41 -2.89
N THR A 37 -8.98 0.26 -3.55
CA THR A 37 -10.26 -0.29 -3.97
C THR A 37 -10.19 -1.81 -3.90
N GLY A 38 -11.32 -2.49 -4.09
CA GLY A 38 -11.38 -3.94 -4.17
C GLY A 38 -10.83 -4.66 -2.94
N VAL A 39 -10.08 -5.73 -3.19
CA VAL A 39 -9.53 -6.59 -2.14
C VAL A 39 -8.59 -5.81 -1.21
N ALA A 40 -7.72 -4.96 -1.78
CA ALA A 40 -6.78 -4.18 -0.97
C ALA A 40 -7.51 -3.28 0.03
N LYS A 41 -8.54 -2.57 -0.44
CA LYS A 41 -9.34 -1.71 0.44
C LYS A 41 -10.00 -2.51 1.56
N LYS A 42 -10.57 -3.65 1.22
CA LYS A 42 -11.23 -4.52 2.21
C LYS A 42 -10.25 -4.99 3.27
N GLU A 43 -9.11 -5.52 2.86
CA GLU A 43 -8.11 -6.06 3.79
C GLU A 43 -7.55 -4.99 4.72
N PHE A 44 -7.20 -3.81 4.21
CA PHE A 44 -6.66 -2.74 5.05
C PHE A 44 -7.72 -2.11 5.94
N THR A 45 -8.97 -2.03 5.48
CA THR A 45 -10.08 -1.59 6.33
C THR A 45 -10.25 -2.53 7.54
N GLU A 46 -10.16 -3.84 7.30
CA GLU A 46 -10.21 -4.84 8.37
C GLU A 46 -9.02 -4.69 9.34
N THR A 47 -7.82 -4.44 8.80
CA THR A 47 -6.64 -4.23 9.64
C THR A 47 -6.80 -3.00 10.54
N VAL A 48 -7.32 -1.90 10.01
CA VAL A 48 -7.60 -0.69 10.80
C VAL A 48 -8.60 -0.99 11.91
N ALA A 49 -9.68 -1.74 11.61
CA ALA A 49 -10.68 -2.12 12.59
C ALA A 49 -10.09 -2.99 13.70
N GLU A 50 -9.24 -3.95 13.35
CA GLU A 50 -8.56 -4.82 14.31
C GLU A 50 -7.62 -4.04 15.22
N GLN A 51 -6.88 -3.09 14.67
CA GLN A 51 -6.01 -2.21 15.46
C GLN A 51 -6.80 -1.39 16.45
N GLY A 52 -7.92 -0.82 16.02
CA GLY A 52 -8.79 -0.05 16.89
C GLY A 52 -9.35 -0.89 18.03
N ALA A 53 -9.78 -2.12 17.74
CA ALA A 53 -10.29 -3.04 18.75
C ALA A 53 -9.22 -3.46 19.76
N SER A 54 -7.97 -3.56 19.32
CA SER A 54 -6.84 -3.95 20.17
C SER A 54 -6.16 -2.77 20.88
N GLY A 55 -6.57 -1.54 20.55
CA GLY A 55 -5.99 -0.34 21.15
C GLY A 55 -4.57 -0.04 20.67
N ILE A 56 -4.22 -0.48 19.46
CA ILE A 56 -2.88 -0.27 18.89
C ILE A 56 -2.94 0.54 17.61
N HIS A 57 -1.79 1.07 17.21
CA HIS A 57 -1.61 1.65 15.88
C HIS A 57 -0.22 1.31 15.37
N ARG A 58 -0.03 1.42 14.05
CA ARG A 58 1.24 1.16 13.39
C ARG A 58 1.82 2.42 12.79
N HIS A 59 3.13 2.58 12.96
CA HIS A 59 3.88 3.65 12.32
C HIS A 59 4.86 3.02 11.33
N TYR A 60 4.76 3.40 10.06
CA TYR A 60 5.66 2.93 9.01
C TYR A 60 6.72 3.96 8.71
N ILE A 61 7.96 3.49 8.58
CA ILE A 61 9.08 4.31 8.13
C ILE A 61 9.54 3.70 6.82
N ASP A 62 9.28 4.40 5.71
CA ASP A 62 9.59 3.94 4.36
C ASP A 62 11.07 4.13 4.06
N HIS A 63 11.74 3.08 3.62
CA HIS A 63 13.14 3.12 3.21
C HIS A 63 13.33 2.93 1.70
N GLY A 64 12.26 2.82 0.95
CA GLY A 64 12.29 2.81 -0.49
C GLY A 64 11.52 1.69 -1.15
N HIS A 65 11.20 1.93 -2.41
CA HIS A 65 10.47 1.00 -3.26
C HIS A 65 11.20 0.88 -4.59
N THR A 66 11.31 -0.34 -5.09
CA THR A 66 11.80 -0.60 -6.43
C THR A 66 10.69 -1.28 -7.21
N LEU A 67 10.13 -0.58 -8.19
CA LEU A 67 8.98 -1.03 -8.96
C LEU A 67 9.40 -1.60 -10.29
N GLU A 68 8.78 -2.72 -10.66
CA GLU A 68 8.92 -3.34 -11.96
C GLU A 68 7.54 -3.58 -12.53
N ALA A 69 7.28 -3.11 -13.76
CA ALA A 69 6.04 -3.41 -14.46
C ALA A 69 6.13 -4.82 -15.02
N VAL A 70 5.21 -5.67 -14.62
CA VAL A 70 5.17 -7.09 -15.04
C VAL A 70 4.17 -7.30 -16.16
N PHE A 71 3.04 -6.59 -16.11
CA PHE A 71 1.98 -6.77 -17.08
C PHE A 71 1.14 -5.49 -17.15
N TYR A 72 0.73 -5.14 -18.38
CA TYR A 72 -0.20 -4.05 -18.63
C TYR A 72 -1.26 -4.57 -19.60
N SER A 73 -2.52 -4.54 -19.19
CA SER A 73 -3.58 -5.09 -20.03
C SER A 73 -3.77 -4.29 -21.32
N PRO A 74 -4.12 -4.93 -22.44
CA PRO A 74 -4.29 -4.23 -23.73
C PRO A 74 -5.31 -3.11 -23.68
N ASP A 75 -6.36 -3.25 -22.86
CA ASP A 75 -7.40 -2.23 -22.72
C ASP A 75 -7.03 -1.12 -21.75
N GLY A 76 -5.85 -1.19 -21.11
CA GLY A 76 -5.41 -0.20 -20.12
C GLY A 76 -6.12 -0.27 -18.79
N GLY A 77 -6.90 -1.31 -18.53
CA GLY A 77 -7.72 -1.42 -17.31
C GLY A 77 -6.99 -1.95 -16.08
N VAL A 78 -5.85 -2.59 -16.26
CA VAL A 78 -5.07 -3.18 -15.15
C VAL A 78 -3.59 -3.09 -15.45
N ILE A 79 -2.82 -2.72 -14.44
CA ILE A 79 -1.37 -2.89 -14.45
C ILE A 79 -0.96 -3.76 -13.28
N GLN A 80 -0.04 -4.70 -13.54
CA GLN A 80 0.58 -5.52 -12.51
C GLN A 80 2.00 -5.03 -12.29
N LEU A 81 2.32 -4.71 -11.06
CA LEU A 81 3.65 -4.31 -10.64
C LEU A 81 4.20 -5.32 -9.65
N GLN A 82 5.52 -5.43 -9.62
CA GLN A 82 6.23 -6.05 -8.52
C GLN A 82 6.96 -4.94 -7.77
N ASP A 83 6.75 -4.87 -6.46
CA ASP A 83 7.40 -3.89 -5.60
C ASP A 83 8.35 -4.61 -4.66
N SER A 84 9.63 -4.28 -4.73
CA SER A 84 10.64 -4.72 -3.77
C SER A 84 10.89 -3.55 -2.84
N THR A 85 10.54 -3.69 -1.58
CA THR A 85 10.56 -2.57 -0.63
C THR A 85 11.25 -2.93 0.67
N GLU A 86 11.79 -1.90 1.31
CA GLU A 86 12.33 -1.97 2.65
C GLU A 86 11.67 -0.91 3.50
N TYR A 87 11.22 -1.30 4.69
CA TYR A 87 10.59 -0.37 5.62
C TYR A 87 10.76 -0.86 7.06
N GLU A 88 10.49 0.02 7.99
CA GLU A 88 10.36 -0.33 9.39
C GLU A 88 8.90 -0.20 9.78
N VAL A 89 8.42 -1.12 10.60
CA VAL A 89 7.10 -1.02 11.20
C VAL A 89 7.24 -1.00 12.71
N GLN A 90 6.58 -0.04 13.35
CA GLN A 90 6.54 0.10 14.80
C GLN A 90 5.10 0.00 15.27
N ILE A 91 4.87 -0.82 16.28
CA ILE A 91 3.54 -1.02 16.87
C ILE A 91 3.51 -0.32 18.21
N PHE A 92 2.52 0.57 18.37
CA PHE A 92 2.35 1.39 19.58
C PHE A 92 1.02 1.09 20.27
N ASP A 93 1.06 1.17 21.60
CA ASP A 93 -0.11 1.31 22.44
C ASP A 93 -0.05 2.74 23.02
N GLY A 94 -0.87 3.65 22.47
CA GLY A 94 -0.72 5.07 22.77
C GLY A 94 0.67 5.57 22.34
N SER A 95 1.44 6.08 23.28
CA SER A 95 2.81 6.53 23.03
C SER A 95 3.86 5.46 23.32
N ARG A 96 3.42 4.28 23.79
CA ARG A 96 4.35 3.21 24.19
C ARG A 96 4.66 2.30 23.02
N LEU A 97 5.93 2.19 22.67
CA LEU A 97 6.41 1.25 21.65
C LEU A 97 6.37 -0.18 22.20
N LEU A 98 5.57 -1.03 21.55
CA LEU A 98 5.46 -2.44 21.91
C LEU A 98 6.43 -3.31 21.11
N HIS A 99 6.61 -3.00 19.84
CA HIS A 99 7.40 -3.82 18.94
C HIS A 99 7.86 -2.98 17.74
N GLY A 100 9.06 -3.25 17.26
CA GLY A 100 9.56 -2.65 16.05
C GLY A 100 10.38 -3.65 15.28
N GLU A 101 10.28 -3.62 13.95
CA GLU A 101 11.08 -4.49 13.10
C GLU A 101 11.37 -3.85 11.75
N LYS A 102 12.49 -4.26 11.17
CA LYS A 102 12.84 -3.93 9.79
C LYS A 102 12.32 -5.03 8.89
N VAL A 103 11.69 -4.64 7.80
CA VAL A 103 11.08 -5.57 6.86
C VAL A 103 11.64 -5.34 5.47
N SER A 104 12.07 -6.43 4.84
CA SER A 104 12.32 -6.48 3.40
C SER A 104 11.20 -7.34 2.81
N ALA A 105 10.43 -6.76 1.91
CA ALA A 105 9.26 -7.44 1.37
C ALA A 105 9.19 -7.28 -0.14
N ARG A 106 8.50 -8.22 -0.76
CA ARG A 106 8.16 -8.17 -2.17
C ARG A 106 6.65 -8.25 -2.27
N PHE A 107 6.06 -7.32 -3.01
CA PHE A 107 4.61 -7.28 -3.18
C PHE A 107 4.22 -7.48 -4.63
N LEU A 108 3.17 -8.28 -4.84
CA LEU A 108 2.40 -8.27 -6.07
C LEU A 108 1.37 -7.15 -5.94
N VAL A 109 1.35 -6.24 -6.91
CA VAL A 109 0.48 -5.08 -6.90
C VAL A 109 -0.37 -5.08 -8.16
N LEU A 110 -1.68 -4.95 -8.00
CA LEU A 110 -2.57 -4.67 -9.12
C LEU A 110 -3.15 -3.28 -8.93
N MET A 111 -3.08 -2.47 -9.98
CA MET A 111 -3.68 -1.14 -10.00
C MET A 111 -4.64 -1.00 -11.16
N THR A 112 -5.66 -0.21 -10.97
CA THR A 112 -6.69 0.06 -11.96
C THR A 112 -6.91 1.56 -12.06
N PRO A 113 -7.10 2.12 -13.28
CA PRO A 113 -7.30 3.55 -13.43
C PRO A 113 -8.73 3.97 -13.13
N THR A 114 -8.88 5.15 -12.56
CA THR A 114 -10.14 5.87 -12.48
C THR A 114 -10.01 7.14 -13.34
N ALA A 115 -11.05 7.98 -13.35
CA ALA A 115 -10.98 9.24 -14.06
C ALA A 115 -9.84 10.15 -13.57
N ASP A 116 -9.49 10.05 -12.28
CA ASP A 116 -8.56 10.98 -11.64
C ASP A 116 -7.19 10.39 -11.37
N ARG A 117 -7.11 9.07 -11.14
CA ARG A 117 -5.86 8.45 -10.67
C ARG A 117 -5.88 6.95 -10.83
N TRP A 118 -4.69 6.35 -10.65
CA TRP A 118 -4.57 4.90 -10.51
C TRP A 118 -4.78 4.53 -9.05
N MET A 119 -5.56 3.48 -8.82
CA MET A 119 -5.86 2.98 -7.48
C MET A 119 -5.34 1.56 -7.29
N VAL A 120 -4.88 1.25 -6.10
CA VAL A 120 -4.43 -0.09 -5.73
C VAL A 120 -5.64 -0.96 -5.42
N ARG A 121 -5.78 -2.06 -6.16
CA ARG A 121 -6.86 -3.03 -5.95
C ARG A 121 -6.38 -4.32 -5.31
N LEU A 122 -5.09 -4.60 -5.36
CA LEU A 122 -4.45 -5.72 -4.69
C LEU A 122 -3.05 -5.32 -4.29
N LEU A 123 -2.69 -5.62 -3.05
CA LEU A 123 -1.34 -5.45 -2.52
C LEU A 123 -1.06 -6.66 -1.65
N GLN A 124 -0.32 -7.61 -2.20
CA GLN A 124 -0.13 -8.92 -1.59
C GLN A 124 1.34 -9.25 -1.44
N SER A 125 1.74 -9.58 -0.22
CA SER A 125 3.10 -10.06 0.02
C SER A 125 3.31 -11.39 -0.69
N VAL A 126 4.44 -11.51 -1.38
CA VAL A 126 4.82 -12.75 -2.03
C VAL A 126 6.12 -13.27 -1.43
N PRO A 127 6.32 -14.60 -1.40
CA PRO A 127 7.55 -15.14 -0.84
C PRO A 127 8.77 -14.66 -1.62
N ALA A 128 9.82 -14.30 -0.89
CA ALA A 128 11.13 -14.10 -1.47
C ALA A 128 11.71 -15.49 -1.75
N SER A 129 11.83 -15.83 -3.02
CA SER A 129 12.41 -17.13 -3.42
C SER A 129 13.88 -16.98 -3.69
#